data_9c5eba2b98648cdefe33761a98e08bfe
#
_entry.id   9c5eba2b98648cdefe33761a98e08bfe
#
_cell.length_a   1.000
_cell.length_b   1.000
_cell.length_c   1.000
_cell.angle_alpha   90.00
_cell.angle_beta   90.00
_cell.angle_gamma   90.00
#
_symmetry.space_group_name_H-M   'P 1'
#
loop_
_entity.id
_entity.type
_entity.pdbx_description
1 polymer ?
#
loop_
_entity_poly.entity_id
_entity_poly.type
_entity_poly.pdbx_seq_one_letter_code
_entity_poly.pdbx_strand_id
1 'polypeptide(L)'
;MLDSDPAYVKLKKKVVAEFIHSQPGHWGEFVKGVDEDICTQKKYIAFTFDGCGGRHGNGFDKELIDFLNSENIPATLFVTGKWIDANFKTFLRLSRDTLFEIENHGLNHIPCSIDGESEYGIHGTLNVAAAFDEIEANARKIEAITKHKPRFYRSATAFIDEVCARMAGQLGITAISFQVLSGDAVPFTPVTVIEENVLKTIKPGAIIIMHFNHPEWYTYESMREIVPKLRKMGYKFVRLNGFPLKSF
;
A
#
# COMPACT_ATOMS: atom_id res chain seq x y z
N MET A 1 0.96 -19.18 16.24
CA MET A 1 0.12 -19.24 15.04
C MET A 1 -1.16 -18.47 15.34
N LEU A 2 -1.67 -17.65 14.41
CA LEU A 2 -2.86 -16.81 14.66
C LEU A 2 -4.13 -17.64 14.93
N ASP A 3 -4.23 -18.83 14.34
CA ASP A 3 -5.36 -19.75 14.58
C ASP A 3 -5.46 -20.26 16.03
N SER A 4 -4.44 -20.08 16.84
CA SER A 4 -4.45 -20.38 18.27
C SER A 4 -4.75 -19.14 19.16
N ASP A 5 -4.87 -17.94 18.56
CA ASP A 5 -5.28 -16.72 19.28
C ASP A 5 -6.82 -16.65 19.35
N PRO A 6 -7.42 -16.79 20.55
CA PRO A 6 -8.87 -16.75 20.69
C PRO A 6 -9.50 -15.44 20.21
N ALA A 7 -8.79 -14.31 20.35
CA ALA A 7 -9.29 -13.01 19.91
C ALA A 7 -9.34 -12.92 18.38
N TYR A 8 -8.31 -13.44 17.70
CA TYR A 8 -8.29 -13.54 16.24
C TYR A 8 -9.43 -14.41 15.71
N VAL A 9 -9.57 -15.61 16.26
CA VAL A 9 -10.61 -16.58 15.86
C VAL A 9 -12.01 -16.01 16.07
N LYS A 10 -12.25 -15.34 17.22
CA LYS A 10 -13.54 -14.69 17.51
C LYS A 10 -13.84 -13.57 16.52
N LEU A 11 -12.85 -12.71 16.20
CA LEU A 11 -13.01 -11.63 15.22
C LEU A 11 -13.27 -12.18 13.84
N LYS A 12 -12.51 -13.19 13.39
CA LYS A 12 -12.69 -13.86 12.12
C LYS A 12 -14.11 -14.42 11.96
N LYS A 13 -14.59 -15.15 12.97
CA LYS A 13 -15.96 -15.69 12.96
C LYS A 13 -17.01 -14.59 12.80
N LYS A 14 -16.85 -13.48 13.52
CA LYS A 14 -17.77 -12.32 13.44
C LYS A 14 -17.77 -11.72 12.03
N VAL A 15 -16.61 -11.41 11.50
CA VAL A 15 -16.48 -10.75 10.16
C VAL A 15 -16.94 -11.70 9.06
N VAL A 16 -16.55 -12.97 9.09
CA VAL A 16 -17.01 -13.96 8.12
C VAL A 16 -18.53 -14.09 8.13
N ALA A 17 -19.17 -14.20 9.31
CA ALA A 17 -20.62 -14.29 9.40
C ALA A 17 -21.34 -13.06 8.83
N GLU A 18 -20.73 -11.89 8.93
CA GLU A 18 -21.31 -10.65 8.40
C GLU A 18 -21.24 -10.56 6.87
N PHE A 19 -20.13 -11.02 6.28
CA PHE A 19 -19.88 -10.83 4.85
C PHE A 19 -20.13 -12.10 3.99
N ILE A 20 -20.36 -13.28 4.57
CA ILE A 20 -20.41 -14.54 3.83
C ILE A 20 -21.47 -14.61 2.74
N HIS A 21 -22.54 -13.81 2.88
CA HIS A 21 -23.61 -13.72 1.88
C HIS A 21 -23.55 -12.45 1.03
N SER A 22 -22.48 -11.66 1.19
CA SER A 22 -22.27 -10.47 0.36
C SER A 22 -21.92 -10.87 -1.06
N GLN A 23 -22.41 -10.08 -2.02
CA GLN A 23 -22.01 -10.21 -3.42
C GLN A 23 -21.05 -9.09 -3.74
N PRO A 24 -19.89 -9.35 -4.37
CA PRO A 24 -19.01 -8.32 -4.84
C PRO A 24 -19.71 -7.49 -5.92
N GLY A 25 -19.57 -6.16 -5.89
CA GLY A 25 -20.14 -5.27 -6.89
C GLY A 25 -19.13 -5.02 -8.02
N HIS A 26 -18.12 -4.24 -7.72
CA HIS A 26 -17.04 -3.91 -8.63
C HIS A 26 -15.72 -4.51 -8.18
N TRP A 27 -14.90 -4.89 -9.17
CA TRP A 27 -13.51 -5.27 -9.05
C TRP A 27 -12.66 -4.22 -9.75
N GLY A 28 -11.68 -3.63 -9.06
CA GLY A 28 -10.82 -2.61 -9.64
C GLY A 28 -9.97 -1.87 -8.64
N GLU A 29 -9.19 -0.92 -9.13
CA GLU A 29 -8.34 -0.04 -8.32
C GLU A 29 -9.15 1.04 -7.61
N PHE A 30 -10.30 1.43 -8.19
CA PHE A 30 -11.16 2.52 -7.74
C PHE A 30 -12.57 1.99 -7.53
N VAL A 31 -12.83 1.45 -6.35
CA VAL A 31 -14.14 0.95 -5.96
C VAL A 31 -14.68 1.71 -4.76
N LYS A 32 -15.98 1.64 -4.54
CA LYS A 32 -16.61 2.32 -3.41
C LYS A 32 -16.02 1.87 -2.07
N GLY A 33 -15.56 2.82 -1.27
CA GLY A 33 -14.94 2.56 0.03
C GLY A 33 -13.41 2.54 0.00
N VAL A 34 -12.82 2.85 -1.16
CA VAL A 34 -11.37 3.04 -1.31
C VAL A 34 -11.08 4.54 -1.42
N ASP A 35 -10.10 5.01 -0.66
CA ASP A 35 -9.63 6.40 -0.74
C ASP A 35 -8.47 6.52 -1.73
N GLU A 36 -8.45 7.60 -2.53
CA GLU A 36 -7.45 7.80 -3.60
C GLU A 36 -6.66 9.09 -3.48
N ASP A 37 -7.18 10.07 -2.72
CA ASP A 37 -6.63 11.40 -2.59
C ASP A 37 -6.59 11.85 -1.12
N ILE A 38 -5.63 12.72 -0.80
CA ILE A 38 -5.68 13.54 0.41
C ILE A 38 -6.68 14.68 0.17
N CYS A 39 -7.64 14.85 1.08
CA CYS A 39 -8.62 15.92 1.00
C CYS A 39 -7.96 17.28 1.34
N THR A 40 -7.36 17.93 0.34
CA THR A 40 -6.67 19.22 0.51
C THR A 40 -6.64 20.03 -0.78
N GLN A 41 -6.66 21.37 -0.64
CA GLN A 41 -6.40 22.31 -1.74
C GLN A 41 -4.95 22.82 -1.74
N LYS A 42 -4.18 22.48 -0.68
CA LYS A 42 -2.75 22.81 -0.60
C LYS A 42 -1.95 21.86 -1.48
N LYS A 43 -0.84 22.33 -2.02
CA LYS A 43 0.10 21.50 -2.81
C LYS A 43 0.84 20.48 -1.93
N TYR A 44 0.07 19.62 -1.23
CA TYR A 44 0.57 18.45 -0.50
C TYR A 44 0.34 17.22 -1.36
N ILE A 45 1.31 16.34 -1.38
CA ILE A 45 1.25 15.06 -2.08
C ILE A 45 1.93 13.99 -1.23
N ALA A 46 1.48 12.75 -1.35
CA ALA A 46 2.06 11.62 -0.66
C ALA A 46 2.75 10.68 -1.65
N PHE A 47 4.05 10.46 -1.47
CA PHE A 47 4.72 9.31 -2.05
C PHE A 47 4.38 8.07 -1.24
N THR A 48 3.87 7.04 -1.90
CA THR A 48 3.60 5.74 -1.30
C THR A 48 4.37 4.67 -2.06
N PHE A 49 5.02 3.78 -1.32
CA PHE A 49 5.86 2.73 -1.91
C PHE A 49 5.41 1.36 -1.42
N ASP A 50 5.20 0.45 -2.36
CA ASP A 50 4.79 -0.91 -2.06
C ASP A 50 6.00 -1.85 -1.97
N GLY A 51 5.99 -2.73 -0.95
CA GLY A 51 6.94 -3.81 -0.73
C GLY A 51 6.23 -5.15 -0.84
N CYS A 52 6.18 -5.69 -2.06
CA CYS A 52 5.31 -6.80 -2.43
C CYS A 52 5.72 -8.15 -1.80
N GLY A 53 7.02 -8.44 -1.73
CA GLY A 53 7.50 -9.72 -1.20
C GLY A 53 7.31 -10.90 -2.17
N GLY A 54 7.71 -12.10 -1.72
CA GLY A 54 7.63 -13.32 -2.52
C GLY A 54 8.87 -13.56 -3.38
N ARG A 55 8.80 -14.59 -4.24
CA ARG A 55 9.98 -15.12 -4.97
C ARG A 55 10.77 -14.08 -5.76
N HIS A 56 10.11 -13.09 -6.31
CA HIS A 56 10.71 -12.04 -7.14
C HIS A 56 10.55 -10.64 -6.56
N GLY A 57 9.90 -10.48 -5.39
CA GLY A 57 9.58 -9.19 -4.79
C GLY A 57 10.22 -8.95 -3.41
N ASN A 58 11.22 -9.76 -3.00
CA ASN A 58 11.87 -9.63 -1.69
C ASN A 58 13.05 -8.65 -1.67
N GLY A 59 13.28 -7.93 -2.76
CA GLY A 59 14.36 -6.95 -2.81
C GLY A 59 14.11 -5.75 -1.89
N PHE A 60 15.11 -4.90 -1.79
CA PHE A 60 15.08 -3.67 -1.02
C PHE A 60 15.94 -2.62 -1.71
N ASP A 61 15.30 -1.57 -2.21
CA ASP A 61 15.98 -0.45 -2.84
C ASP A 61 16.57 0.47 -1.77
N LYS A 62 17.83 0.17 -1.42
CA LYS A 62 18.57 0.94 -0.41
C LYS A 62 18.85 2.36 -0.91
N GLU A 63 19.17 2.54 -2.19
CA GLU A 63 19.51 3.84 -2.76
C GLU A 63 18.30 4.79 -2.75
N LEU A 64 17.13 4.27 -3.05
CA LEU A 64 15.87 5.01 -2.92
C LEU A 64 15.63 5.45 -1.46
N ILE A 65 15.75 4.55 -0.52
CA ILE A 65 15.48 4.87 0.90
C ILE A 65 16.55 5.86 1.45
N ASP A 66 17.79 5.67 1.09
CA ASP A 66 18.86 6.62 1.47
C ASP A 66 18.62 8.01 0.86
N PHE A 67 18.13 8.08 -0.38
CA PHE A 67 17.75 9.34 -1.03
C PHE A 67 16.57 10.01 -0.31
N LEU A 68 15.51 9.27 0.01
CA LEU A 68 14.36 9.82 0.75
C LEU A 68 14.82 10.42 2.10
N ASN A 69 15.72 9.72 2.80
CA ASN A 69 16.28 10.19 4.06
C ASN A 69 17.17 11.45 3.87
N SER A 70 18.09 11.44 2.92
CA SER A 70 18.99 12.56 2.67
C SER A 70 18.27 13.83 2.24
N GLU A 71 17.17 13.69 1.49
CA GLU A 71 16.33 14.77 1.02
C GLU A 71 15.20 15.13 1.98
N ASN A 72 15.11 14.45 3.14
CA ASN A 72 14.05 14.62 4.14
C ASN A 72 12.64 14.52 3.52
N ILE A 73 12.39 13.46 2.74
CA ILE A 73 11.13 13.20 2.04
C ILE A 73 10.32 12.19 2.84
N PRO A 74 9.25 12.62 3.53
CA PRO A 74 8.36 11.68 4.20
C PRO A 74 7.61 10.80 3.20
N ALA A 75 7.42 9.52 3.54
CA ALA A 75 6.75 8.56 2.70
C ALA A 75 5.92 7.55 3.51
N THR A 76 4.92 6.95 2.87
CA THR A 76 4.15 5.84 3.42
C THR A 76 4.55 4.55 2.72
N LEU A 77 4.97 3.54 3.49
CA LEU A 77 5.46 2.26 3.01
C LEU A 77 4.41 1.18 3.28
N PHE A 78 3.81 0.65 2.22
CA PHE A 78 2.89 -0.48 2.30
C PHE A 78 3.68 -1.77 2.18
N VAL A 79 3.68 -2.62 3.22
CA VAL A 79 4.51 -3.82 3.27
C VAL A 79 3.68 -5.08 3.45
N THR A 80 4.05 -6.13 2.73
CA THR A 80 3.43 -7.45 2.93
C THR A 80 4.09 -8.21 4.07
N GLY A 81 3.35 -9.19 4.60
CA GLY A 81 3.90 -10.13 5.58
C GLY A 81 5.09 -10.92 5.04
N LYS A 82 5.07 -11.28 3.75
CA LYS A 82 6.19 -11.96 3.07
C LYS A 82 7.43 -11.08 2.99
N TRP A 83 7.26 -9.80 2.64
CA TRP A 83 8.40 -8.89 2.57
C TRP A 83 9.02 -8.65 3.95
N ILE A 84 8.18 -8.50 4.99
CA ILE A 84 8.63 -8.37 6.38
C ILE A 84 9.46 -9.58 6.81
N ASP A 85 9.01 -10.80 6.52
CA ASP A 85 9.74 -12.02 6.88
C ASP A 85 11.10 -12.10 6.18
N ALA A 86 11.14 -11.76 4.90
CA ALA A 86 12.38 -11.77 4.11
C ALA A 86 13.37 -10.67 4.53
N ASN A 87 12.86 -9.53 5.02
CA ASN A 87 13.65 -8.32 5.29
C ASN A 87 13.52 -7.84 6.74
N PHE A 88 13.38 -8.73 7.71
CA PHE A 88 13.02 -8.38 9.08
C PHE A 88 13.89 -7.28 9.73
N LYS A 89 15.22 -7.37 9.56
CA LYS A 89 16.14 -6.36 10.11
C LYS A 89 15.94 -4.99 9.45
N THR A 90 15.73 -4.96 8.15
CA THR A 90 15.43 -3.74 7.38
C THR A 90 14.09 -3.17 7.81
N PHE A 91 13.07 -4.01 7.93
CA PHE A 91 11.75 -3.60 8.42
C PHE A 91 11.82 -2.94 9.80
N LEU A 92 12.55 -3.53 10.76
CA LEU A 92 12.73 -2.94 12.09
C LEU A 92 13.42 -1.57 12.02
N ARG A 93 14.36 -1.36 11.10
CA ARG A 93 15.01 -0.05 10.92
C ARG A 93 14.03 0.97 10.36
N LEU A 94 13.30 0.61 9.29
CA LEU A 94 12.32 1.50 8.65
C LEU A 94 11.18 1.87 9.60
N SER A 95 10.70 0.92 10.41
CA SER A 95 9.60 1.16 11.35
C SER A 95 9.96 2.08 12.53
N ARG A 96 11.24 2.33 12.77
CA ARG A 96 11.74 3.26 13.79
C ARG A 96 12.13 4.63 13.24
N ASP A 97 12.17 4.73 11.92
CA ASP A 97 12.48 5.98 11.25
C ASP A 97 11.21 6.84 11.17
N THR A 98 11.26 8.02 11.79
CA THR A 98 10.10 8.92 11.86
C THR A 98 9.72 9.54 10.52
N LEU A 99 10.56 9.42 9.52
CA LEU A 99 10.27 9.87 8.16
C LEU A 99 9.25 8.97 7.46
N PHE A 100 9.23 7.68 7.83
CA PHE A 100 8.37 6.70 7.20
C PHE A 100 7.15 6.34 8.06
N GLU A 101 6.05 6.07 7.38
CA GLU A 101 4.83 5.48 7.93
C GLU A 101 4.70 4.07 7.38
N ILE A 102 4.55 3.08 8.26
CA ILE A 102 4.43 1.66 7.86
C ILE A 102 2.97 1.26 7.83
N GLU A 103 2.52 0.76 6.68
CA GLU A 103 1.14 0.39 6.42
C GLU A 103 1.02 -1.01 5.79
N ASN A 104 -0.21 -1.51 5.68
CA ASN A 104 -0.52 -2.89 5.37
C ASN A 104 -0.70 -3.12 3.85
N HIS A 105 0.09 -4.04 3.28
CA HIS A 105 -0.04 -4.48 1.87
C HIS A 105 -0.50 -5.94 1.72
N GLY A 106 -1.17 -6.46 2.76
CA GLY A 106 -1.58 -7.86 2.82
C GLY A 106 -0.52 -8.80 3.37
N LEU A 107 -0.92 -10.03 3.70
CA LEU A 107 -0.02 -11.03 4.27
C LEU A 107 0.86 -11.66 3.19
N ASN A 108 0.26 -12.05 2.07
CA ASN A 108 0.85 -12.90 1.04
C ASN A 108 0.98 -12.23 -0.32
N HIS A 109 0.65 -10.95 -0.45
CA HIS A 109 0.53 -10.26 -1.72
C HIS A 109 -0.52 -10.91 -2.64
N ILE A 110 -1.73 -11.08 -2.10
CA ILE A 110 -2.88 -11.63 -2.82
C ILE A 110 -3.93 -10.52 -2.94
N PRO A 111 -4.40 -10.19 -4.17
CA PRO A 111 -5.47 -9.22 -4.36
C PRO A 111 -6.72 -9.59 -3.55
N CYS A 112 -7.32 -8.60 -2.89
CA CYS A 112 -8.42 -8.86 -1.97
C CYS A 112 -9.75 -8.97 -2.72
N SER A 113 -10.19 -10.21 -2.89
CA SER A 113 -11.47 -10.60 -3.51
C SER A 113 -12.22 -11.58 -2.61
N ILE A 114 -13.53 -11.65 -2.71
CA ILE A 114 -14.32 -12.68 -2.00
C ILE A 114 -14.73 -13.84 -2.91
N ASP A 115 -14.40 -13.82 -4.19
CA ASP A 115 -14.80 -14.82 -5.19
C ASP A 115 -13.67 -15.21 -6.17
N GLY A 116 -12.43 -14.76 -5.94
CA GLY A 116 -11.26 -15.20 -6.68
C GLY A 116 -10.96 -14.40 -7.95
N GLU A 117 -11.42 -13.16 -8.06
CA GLU A 117 -11.04 -12.26 -9.15
C GLU A 117 -9.53 -12.16 -9.26
N SER A 118 -9.03 -11.90 -10.45
CA SER A 118 -7.59 -11.94 -10.75
C SER A 118 -7.15 -10.72 -11.54
N GLU A 119 -5.93 -10.24 -11.26
CA GLU A 119 -5.32 -9.16 -12.01
C GLU A 119 -3.82 -9.40 -12.21
N TYR A 120 -3.29 -9.04 -13.37
CA TYR A 120 -1.88 -9.23 -13.77
C TYR A 120 -1.38 -10.68 -13.57
N GLY A 121 -2.27 -11.67 -13.73
CA GLY A 121 -1.95 -13.09 -13.53
C GLY A 121 -1.83 -13.52 -12.06
N ILE A 122 -2.20 -12.66 -11.11
CA ILE A 122 -2.23 -12.94 -9.68
C ILE A 122 -3.69 -13.20 -9.28
N HIS A 123 -3.97 -14.43 -8.83
CA HIS A 123 -5.30 -14.77 -8.32
C HIS A 123 -5.57 -14.10 -6.98
N GLY A 124 -6.76 -13.54 -6.83
CA GLY A 124 -7.24 -12.95 -5.58
C GLY A 124 -7.63 -14.01 -4.55
N THR A 125 -7.98 -13.55 -3.36
CA THR A 125 -8.50 -14.39 -2.29
C THR A 125 -9.83 -15.01 -2.71
N LEU A 126 -10.04 -16.30 -2.38
CA LEU A 126 -11.14 -17.10 -2.94
C LEU A 126 -12.47 -16.95 -2.17
N ASN A 127 -12.44 -16.31 -1.00
CA ASN A 127 -13.61 -16.17 -0.15
C ASN A 127 -13.35 -15.16 0.98
N VAL A 128 -14.42 -14.79 1.67
CA VAL A 128 -14.41 -13.84 2.79
C VAL A 128 -13.39 -14.20 3.89
N ALA A 129 -13.23 -15.50 4.20
CA ALA A 129 -12.32 -15.93 5.25
C ALA A 129 -10.85 -15.73 4.84
N ALA A 130 -10.52 -16.01 3.57
CA ALA A 130 -9.18 -15.78 3.03
C ALA A 130 -8.87 -14.28 2.89
N ALA A 131 -9.84 -13.49 2.48
CA ALA A 131 -9.73 -12.02 2.42
C ALA A 131 -9.48 -11.41 3.81
N PHE A 132 -10.21 -11.89 4.83
CA PHE A 132 -9.97 -11.50 6.21
C PHE A 132 -8.54 -11.82 6.66
N ASP A 133 -8.06 -13.05 6.39
CA ASP A 133 -6.71 -13.46 6.78
C ASP A 133 -5.63 -12.61 6.09
N GLU A 134 -5.83 -12.27 4.81
CA GLU A 134 -4.89 -11.44 4.05
C GLU A 134 -4.73 -10.04 4.66
N ILE A 135 -5.82 -9.43 5.14
CA ILE A 135 -5.81 -8.10 5.74
C ILE A 135 -5.35 -8.17 7.21
N GLU A 136 -6.08 -8.92 8.04
CA GLU A 136 -5.95 -8.86 9.51
C GLU A 136 -4.68 -9.54 10.01
N ALA A 137 -4.24 -10.64 9.37
CA ALA A 137 -3.05 -11.33 9.82
C ALA A 137 -1.79 -10.48 9.66
N ASN A 138 -1.68 -9.74 8.55
CA ASN A 138 -0.57 -8.83 8.36
C ASN A 138 -0.69 -7.58 9.24
N ALA A 139 -1.88 -7.04 9.44
CA ALA A 139 -2.10 -5.92 10.37
C ALA A 139 -1.60 -6.28 11.78
N ARG A 140 -1.95 -7.46 12.29
CA ARG A 140 -1.45 -7.94 13.60
C ARG A 140 0.06 -8.18 13.59
N LYS A 141 0.62 -8.71 12.50
CA LYS A 141 2.08 -8.87 12.38
C LYS A 141 2.80 -7.54 12.51
N ILE A 142 2.35 -6.51 11.78
CA ILE A 142 2.92 -5.17 11.86
C ILE A 142 2.77 -4.61 13.27
N GLU A 143 1.58 -4.66 13.86
CA GLU A 143 1.30 -4.17 15.21
C GLU A 143 2.15 -4.88 16.28
N ALA A 144 2.30 -6.20 16.19
CA ALA A 144 3.12 -6.96 17.13
C ALA A 144 4.59 -6.50 17.14
N ILE A 145 5.13 -6.10 15.98
CA ILE A 145 6.53 -5.68 15.82
C ILE A 145 6.70 -4.20 16.14
N THR A 146 5.84 -3.34 15.55
CA THR A 146 5.98 -1.87 15.61
C THR A 146 5.31 -1.25 16.83
N LYS A 147 4.37 -1.96 17.48
CA LYS A 147 3.43 -1.47 18.51
C LYS A 147 2.41 -0.45 17.99
N HIS A 148 2.30 -0.31 16.68
CA HIS A 148 1.32 0.55 16.01
C HIS A 148 0.50 -0.28 15.04
N LYS A 149 -0.84 -0.21 15.19
CA LYS A 149 -1.76 -0.84 14.24
C LYS A 149 -1.75 -0.05 12.93
N PRO A 150 -1.61 -0.71 11.76
CA PRO A 150 -1.77 -0.05 10.48
C PRO A 150 -3.14 0.63 10.37
N ARG A 151 -3.16 1.80 9.79
CA ARG A 151 -4.38 2.60 9.56
C ARG A 151 -4.90 2.45 8.15
N PHE A 152 -3.99 2.07 7.23
CA PHE A 152 -4.27 1.95 5.82
C PHE A 152 -3.94 0.55 5.31
N TYR A 153 -4.71 0.13 4.31
CA TYR A 153 -4.49 -1.12 3.59
C TYR A 153 -4.51 -0.85 2.09
N ARG A 154 -3.49 -1.29 1.39
CA ARG A 154 -3.50 -1.36 -0.07
C ARG A 154 -3.50 -2.83 -0.47
N SER A 155 -4.50 -3.24 -1.24
CA SER A 155 -4.56 -4.59 -1.80
C SER A 155 -3.39 -4.82 -2.77
N ALA A 156 -2.89 -6.03 -2.87
CA ALA A 156 -1.95 -6.40 -3.92
C ALA A 156 -2.51 -6.01 -5.29
N THR A 157 -1.65 -5.54 -6.21
CA THR A 157 -2.06 -5.00 -7.52
C THR A 157 -2.91 -3.72 -7.46
N ALA A 158 -3.20 -3.21 -6.26
CA ALA A 158 -4.19 -2.17 -5.95
C ALA A 158 -5.64 -2.56 -6.28
N PHE A 159 -5.88 -3.70 -6.92
CA PHE A 159 -7.23 -4.20 -7.21
C PHE A 159 -7.87 -4.81 -5.96
N ILE A 160 -9.13 -4.49 -5.76
CA ILE A 160 -9.93 -4.90 -4.61
C ILE A 160 -11.41 -4.96 -5.01
N ASP A 161 -12.22 -5.80 -4.36
CA ASP A 161 -13.67 -5.68 -4.46
C ASP A 161 -14.27 -4.81 -3.34
N GLU A 162 -15.50 -4.35 -3.54
CA GLU A 162 -16.19 -3.47 -2.58
C GLU A 162 -16.46 -4.14 -1.23
N VAL A 163 -16.57 -5.46 -1.19
CA VAL A 163 -16.79 -6.21 0.06
C VAL A 163 -15.50 -6.21 0.88
N CYS A 164 -14.36 -6.43 0.22
CA CYS A 164 -13.04 -6.32 0.85
C CYS A 164 -12.77 -4.91 1.37
N ALA A 165 -13.13 -3.86 0.62
CA ALA A 165 -12.99 -2.48 1.08
C ALA A 165 -13.84 -2.22 2.34
N ARG A 166 -15.10 -2.67 2.38
CA ARG A 166 -15.96 -2.59 3.57
C ARG A 166 -15.42 -3.41 4.75
N MET A 167 -14.87 -4.60 4.46
CA MET A 167 -14.25 -5.46 5.48
C MET A 167 -13.05 -4.78 6.12
N ALA A 168 -12.17 -4.16 5.33
CA ALA A 168 -11.05 -3.38 5.86
C ALA A 168 -11.56 -2.25 6.77
N GLY A 169 -12.59 -1.50 6.35
CA GLY A 169 -13.23 -0.46 7.16
C GLY A 169 -13.77 -0.97 8.48
N GLN A 170 -14.39 -2.17 8.50
CA GLN A 170 -14.88 -2.79 9.73
C GLN A 170 -13.75 -3.25 10.67
N LEU A 171 -12.60 -3.59 10.11
CA LEU A 171 -11.38 -3.87 10.87
C LEU A 171 -10.71 -2.59 11.39
N GLY A 172 -11.25 -1.41 11.08
CA GLY A 172 -10.71 -0.11 11.45
C GLY A 172 -9.49 0.29 10.62
N ILE A 173 -9.41 -0.20 9.39
CA ILE A 173 -8.33 0.07 8.43
C ILE A 173 -8.96 0.62 7.16
N THR A 174 -8.49 1.76 6.67
CA THR A 174 -8.99 2.37 5.43
C THR A 174 -8.32 1.75 4.21
N ALA A 175 -9.10 1.29 3.25
CA ALA A 175 -8.57 0.84 1.97
C ALA A 175 -8.10 2.04 1.14
N ILE A 176 -6.86 1.96 0.60
CA ILE A 176 -6.21 3.04 -0.14
C ILE A 176 -5.84 2.55 -1.53
N SER A 177 -6.14 3.37 -2.53
CA SER A 177 -5.59 3.26 -3.89
C SER A 177 -4.56 4.38 -4.13
N PHE A 178 -4.62 5.00 -5.28
CA PHE A 178 -3.73 6.08 -5.69
C PHE A 178 -4.48 7.02 -6.66
N GLN A 179 -3.95 8.21 -6.84
CA GLN A 179 -4.43 9.12 -7.87
C GLN A 179 -3.42 9.21 -9.03
N VAL A 180 -2.14 8.95 -8.74
CA VAL A 180 -1.07 8.99 -9.73
C VAL A 180 -0.42 7.62 -9.84
N LEU A 181 -0.57 6.98 -11.01
CA LEU A 181 0.14 5.76 -11.37
C LEU A 181 1.49 6.13 -11.98
N SER A 182 2.58 5.83 -11.29
CA SER A 182 3.94 6.12 -11.77
C SER A 182 4.35 5.26 -12.97
N GLY A 183 3.90 3.99 -13.00
CA GLY A 183 4.30 3.01 -14.01
C GLY A 183 5.64 2.31 -13.71
N ASP A 184 6.22 2.52 -12.54
CA ASP A 184 7.49 1.90 -12.11
C ASP A 184 7.37 0.38 -11.87
N ALA A 185 6.15 -0.14 -11.68
CA ALA A 185 5.89 -1.58 -11.52
C ALA A 185 6.13 -2.40 -12.81
N VAL A 186 6.24 -1.75 -13.95
CA VAL A 186 6.62 -2.42 -15.20
C VAL A 186 8.16 -2.46 -15.28
N PRO A 187 8.78 -3.64 -15.24
CA PRO A 187 10.23 -3.76 -15.22
C PRO A 187 10.91 -2.94 -16.32
N PHE A 188 11.94 -2.21 -15.96
CA PHE A 188 12.76 -1.39 -16.86
C PHE A 188 12.01 -0.26 -17.57
N THR A 189 10.86 0.19 -17.06
CA THR A 189 10.21 1.41 -17.55
C THR A 189 11.22 2.58 -17.48
N PRO A 190 11.45 3.29 -18.59
CA PRO A 190 12.41 4.38 -18.64
C PRO A 190 12.09 5.49 -17.62
N VAL A 191 13.12 6.07 -17.02
CA VAL A 191 13.00 7.20 -16.07
C VAL A 191 12.13 8.32 -16.62
N THR A 192 12.30 8.67 -17.90
CA THR A 192 11.52 9.72 -18.57
C THR A 192 10.03 9.41 -18.63
N VAL A 193 9.65 8.13 -18.75
CA VAL A 193 8.24 7.69 -18.78
C VAL A 193 7.64 7.78 -17.38
N ILE A 194 8.35 7.28 -16.35
CA ILE A 194 7.91 7.37 -14.94
C ILE A 194 7.75 8.84 -14.55
N GLU A 195 8.73 9.68 -14.87
CA GLU A 195 8.67 11.12 -14.62
C GLU A 195 7.46 11.76 -15.30
N GLU A 196 7.25 11.46 -16.57
CA GLU A 196 6.16 12.02 -17.36
C GLU A 196 4.79 11.63 -16.79
N ASN A 197 4.62 10.35 -16.41
CA ASN A 197 3.40 9.85 -15.78
C ASN A 197 3.07 10.63 -14.50
N VAL A 198 4.07 10.86 -13.64
CA VAL A 198 3.89 11.61 -12.40
C VAL A 198 3.61 13.08 -12.68
N LEU A 199 4.44 13.76 -13.47
CA LEU A 199 4.36 15.21 -13.64
C LEU A 199 3.12 15.67 -14.43
N LYS A 200 2.60 14.85 -15.35
CA LYS A 200 1.39 15.18 -16.13
C LYS A 200 0.10 15.05 -15.36
N THR A 201 0.07 14.16 -14.35
CA THR A 201 -1.16 13.83 -13.64
C THR A 201 -1.22 14.39 -12.22
N ILE A 202 -0.12 14.97 -11.74
CA ILE A 202 -0.02 15.49 -10.36
C ILE A 202 -0.98 16.64 -10.09
N LYS A 203 -1.68 16.57 -8.98
CA LYS A 203 -2.57 17.63 -8.46
C LYS A 203 -2.41 17.73 -6.92
N PRO A 204 -2.88 18.83 -6.29
CA PRO A 204 -2.97 18.89 -4.83
C PRO A 204 -3.75 17.71 -4.27
N GLY A 205 -3.20 17.08 -3.25
CA GLY A 205 -3.80 15.92 -2.60
C GLY A 205 -3.39 14.56 -3.19
N ALA A 206 -2.67 14.52 -4.30
CA ALA A 206 -2.36 13.28 -4.98
C ALA A 206 -1.59 12.27 -4.12
N ILE A 207 -2.06 11.03 -4.14
CA ILE A 207 -1.36 9.85 -3.66
C ILE A 207 -0.68 9.19 -4.86
N ILE A 208 0.64 9.03 -4.80
CA ILE A 208 1.44 8.46 -5.87
C ILE A 208 1.84 7.05 -5.49
N ILE A 209 1.52 6.05 -6.34
CA ILE A 209 1.96 4.67 -6.15
C ILE A 209 3.30 4.43 -6.83
N MET A 210 4.24 3.86 -6.07
CA MET A 210 5.56 3.43 -6.52
C MET A 210 5.97 2.16 -5.75
N HIS A 211 7.17 1.62 -6.02
CA HIS A 211 7.69 0.40 -5.41
C HIS A 211 9.12 0.61 -4.88
N PHE A 212 9.46 -0.09 -3.80
CA PHE A 212 10.81 -0.05 -3.21
C PHE A 212 11.44 -1.44 -3.03
N ASN A 213 10.79 -2.47 -3.56
CA ASN A 213 11.22 -3.87 -3.44
C ASN A 213 11.94 -4.40 -4.69
N HIS A 214 12.25 -3.53 -5.63
CA HIS A 214 12.96 -3.85 -6.86
C HIS A 214 14.11 -2.86 -7.12
N PRO A 215 15.27 -3.04 -6.45
CA PRO A 215 16.41 -2.14 -6.61
C PRO A 215 16.99 -2.11 -8.05
N GLU A 216 16.62 -3.08 -8.88
CA GLU A 216 16.97 -3.17 -10.30
C GLU A 216 16.04 -2.37 -11.22
N TRP A 217 14.95 -1.80 -10.70
CA TRP A 217 14.05 -0.92 -11.44
C TRP A 217 14.50 0.54 -11.27
N TYR A 218 14.00 1.42 -12.13
CA TYR A 218 14.45 2.83 -12.16
C TYR A 218 13.65 3.75 -11.21
N THR A 219 13.13 3.23 -10.10
CA THR A 219 12.36 4.03 -9.13
C THR A 219 13.25 5.07 -8.47
N TYR A 220 14.45 4.70 -8.02
CA TYR A 220 15.42 5.63 -7.42
C TYR A 220 15.83 6.74 -8.39
N GLU A 221 16.26 6.39 -9.60
CA GLU A 221 16.68 7.35 -10.63
C GLU A 221 15.53 8.29 -10.98
N SER A 222 14.31 7.77 -11.09
CA SER A 222 13.12 8.58 -11.37
C SER A 222 12.83 9.57 -10.26
N MET A 223 12.95 9.16 -8.99
CA MET A 223 12.74 10.04 -7.85
C MET A 223 13.74 11.21 -7.82
N ARG A 224 15.00 10.98 -8.23
CA ARG A 224 16.00 12.05 -8.35
C ARG A 224 15.61 13.13 -9.38
N GLU A 225 14.90 12.76 -10.44
CA GLU A 225 14.41 13.70 -11.46
C GLU A 225 13.07 14.35 -11.05
N ILE A 226 12.18 13.59 -10.45
CA ILE A 226 10.82 14.00 -10.09
C ILE A 226 10.84 15.01 -8.92
N VAL A 227 11.55 14.70 -7.85
CA VAL A 227 11.53 15.49 -6.60
C VAL A 227 11.91 16.96 -6.80
N PRO A 228 13.03 17.31 -7.47
CA PRO A 228 13.37 18.72 -7.70
C PRO A 228 12.31 19.46 -8.50
N LYS A 229 11.69 18.80 -9.47
CA LYS A 229 10.65 19.41 -10.34
C LYS A 229 9.38 19.67 -9.54
N LEU A 230 8.94 18.73 -8.71
CA LEU A 230 7.78 18.90 -7.83
C LEU A 230 8.01 20.01 -6.80
N ARG A 231 9.21 20.09 -6.20
CA ARG A 231 9.58 21.19 -5.30
C ARG A 231 9.53 22.54 -6.01
N LYS A 232 10.04 22.63 -7.25
CA LYS A 232 9.97 23.84 -8.07
C LYS A 232 8.53 24.23 -8.39
N MET A 233 7.64 23.27 -8.55
CA MET A 233 6.20 23.49 -8.72
C MET A 233 5.52 23.89 -7.39
N GLY A 234 6.23 23.88 -6.26
CA GLY A 234 5.74 24.27 -4.93
C GLY A 234 5.05 23.15 -4.15
N TYR A 235 5.19 21.90 -4.57
CA TYR A 235 4.65 20.76 -3.81
C TYR A 235 5.48 20.47 -2.57
N LYS A 236 4.78 20.02 -1.51
CA LYS A 236 5.35 19.51 -0.27
C LYS A 236 4.96 18.06 -0.09
N PHE A 237 5.89 17.27 0.40
CA PHE A 237 5.73 15.83 0.60
C PHE A 237 5.22 15.55 2.00
N VAL A 238 4.24 14.65 2.13
CA VAL A 238 3.62 14.29 3.40
C VAL A 238 3.39 12.78 3.47
N ARG A 239 3.22 12.25 4.68
CA ARG A 239 2.66 10.93 4.90
C ARG A 239 1.15 10.99 4.87
N LEU A 240 0.48 9.87 4.68
CA LEU A 240 -0.99 9.80 4.69
C LEU A 240 -1.57 10.11 6.07
N ASN A 241 -0.86 9.68 7.12
CA ASN A 241 -1.31 9.90 8.49
C ASN A 241 -1.41 11.39 8.84
N GLY A 242 -2.53 11.79 9.41
CA GLY A 242 -2.79 13.18 9.82
C GLY A 242 -3.53 14.02 8.79
N PHE A 243 -3.89 13.43 7.66
CA PHE A 243 -4.73 14.08 6.65
C PHE A 243 -6.06 13.35 6.49
N PRO A 244 -7.17 14.07 6.32
CA PRO A 244 -8.40 13.47 5.84
C PRO A 244 -8.21 13.00 4.41
N LEU A 245 -8.71 11.81 4.11
CA LEU A 245 -8.64 11.22 2.77
C LEU A 245 -9.99 11.34 2.07
N LYS A 246 -10.01 11.09 0.78
CA LYS A 246 -11.20 11.21 -0.05
C LYS A 246 -11.40 9.92 -0.84
N SER A 247 -12.60 9.37 -0.72
CA SER A 247 -13.07 8.21 -1.49
C SER A 247 -13.38 8.57 -2.94
N PHE A 248 -13.25 7.54 -3.79
CA PHE A 248 -13.78 7.51 -5.15
C PHE A 248 -15.30 7.70 -5.16
#